data_881087c36187d3cc1006b4637562a4f5
#
_entry.id   881087c36187d3cc1006b4637562a4f5
#
_cell.length_a   1.000
_cell.length_b   1.000
_cell.length_c   1.000
_cell.angle_alpha   90.00
_cell.angle_beta   90.00
_cell.angle_gamma   90.00
#
_symmetry.space_group_name_H-M   'P 1'
#
loop_
_entity.id
_entity.type
_entity.pdbx_description
1 polymer ?
#
loop_
_entity_poly.entity_id
_entity_poly.type
_entity_poly.pdbx_seq_one_letter_code
_entity_poly.pdbx_strand_id
1 'polypeptide(L)'
;EMILNLKNGIEPTLQSWLWIKNVFQPDSFTSSILSAIGDKLMTISPVGYSKVLTAENIAIAKEFLASEAYKAAALNYGAEAFKQIQLNFLIIRPTLMLPTSFANLFQYANGLFILPLFAALSQVFMSSVMNGNQVKKPEAGDTQNPMNSAFMKWFFPLFSVWICASSNAAFSIYWMAVNVISIVQTVILNKYFERKDALREQAENAQR
;
A
#
# COMPACT_ATOMS: atom_id res chain seq x y z
N GLU A 1 3.04 20.65 -7.72
CA GLU A 1 4.39 20.97 -8.17
C GLU A 1 4.73 20.22 -9.47
N MET A 2 4.64 18.89 -9.54
CA MET A 2 4.97 18.09 -10.73
C MET A 2 4.21 18.54 -11.99
N ILE A 3 2.91 18.78 -11.90
CA ILE A 3 2.08 19.24 -13.03
C ILE A 3 2.45 20.66 -13.46
N LEU A 4 2.75 21.55 -12.50
CA LEU A 4 3.21 22.90 -12.80
C LEU A 4 4.59 22.90 -13.47
N ASN A 5 5.48 22.02 -13.06
CA ASN A 5 6.76 21.83 -13.70
C ASN A 5 6.61 21.37 -15.14
N LEU A 6 5.77 20.36 -15.40
CA LEU A 6 5.46 19.90 -16.75
C LEU A 6 4.88 21.01 -17.62
N LYS A 7 3.95 21.84 -17.07
CA LYS A 7 3.40 23.00 -17.79
C LYS A 7 4.49 23.99 -18.20
N ASN A 8 5.49 24.18 -17.36
CA ASN A 8 6.61 25.10 -17.62
C ASN A 8 7.74 24.46 -18.43
N GLY A 9 7.56 23.25 -18.96
CA GLY A 9 8.59 22.53 -19.72
C GLY A 9 9.74 22.02 -18.85
N ILE A 10 9.57 21.98 -17.52
CA ILE A 10 10.55 21.47 -16.57
C ILE A 10 10.26 19.99 -16.35
N GLU A 11 11.25 19.13 -16.55
CA GLU A 11 11.10 17.71 -16.24
C GLU A 11 10.81 17.52 -14.75
N PRO A 12 9.76 16.77 -14.38
CA PRO A 12 9.44 16.55 -12.99
C PRO A 12 10.50 15.66 -12.33
N THR A 13 11.01 16.10 -11.19
CA THR A 13 11.90 15.29 -10.36
C THR A 13 11.06 14.20 -9.69
N LEU A 14 11.16 12.97 -10.22
CA LEU A 14 10.50 11.81 -9.64
C LEU A 14 11.29 11.33 -8.42
N GLN A 15 10.64 11.20 -7.28
CA GLN A 15 11.25 10.57 -6.10
C GLN A 15 11.07 9.06 -6.23
N SER A 16 12.15 8.38 -6.60
CA SER A 16 12.18 6.92 -6.73
C SER A 16 12.69 6.24 -5.47
N TRP A 17 12.24 5.00 -5.24
CA TRP A 17 12.73 4.15 -4.18
C TRP A 17 12.73 2.68 -4.63
N LEU A 18 13.89 2.04 -4.68
CA LEU A 18 14.09 0.69 -5.20
C LEU A 18 13.44 0.50 -6.59
N TRP A 19 12.40 -0.32 -6.70
CA TRP A 19 11.66 -0.57 -7.94
C TRP A 19 10.55 0.46 -8.22
N ILE A 20 10.26 1.35 -7.27
CA ILE A 20 9.20 2.35 -7.38
C ILE A 20 9.77 3.61 -8.03
N LYS A 21 9.14 4.08 -9.10
CA LYS A 21 9.61 5.26 -9.83
C LYS A 21 9.13 6.56 -9.22
N ASN A 22 7.97 6.55 -8.59
CA ASN A 22 7.39 7.70 -7.91
C ASN A 22 6.71 7.27 -6.61
N VAL A 23 7.31 7.60 -5.46
CA VAL A 23 6.80 7.22 -4.13
C VAL A 23 5.46 7.87 -3.78
N PHE A 24 5.08 8.95 -4.47
CA PHE A 24 3.79 9.61 -4.29
C PHE A 24 2.63 8.92 -5.01
N GLN A 25 2.91 7.86 -5.76
CA GLN A 25 1.92 7.01 -6.41
C GLN A 25 1.91 5.61 -5.81
N PRO A 26 0.84 4.82 -5.98
CA PRO A 26 0.80 3.44 -5.54
C PRO A 26 1.90 2.58 -6.17
N ASP A 27 2.43 1.61 -5.42
CA ASP A 27 3.23 0.53 -5.98
C ASP A 27 2.31 -0.40 -6.77
N SER A 28 2.10 -0.07 -8.02
CA SER A 28 1.16 -0.78 -8.89
C SER A 28 1.67 -0.87 -10.32
N PHE A 29 1.44 -2.02 -10.92
CA PHE A 29 1.65 -2.24 -12.35
C PHE A 29 0.43 -1.85 -13.20
N THR A 30 -0.66 -1.42 -12.56
CA THR A 30 -1.93 -1.07 -13.23
C THR A 30 -2.07 0.43 -13.50
N SER A 31 -1.03 1.22 -13.25
CA SER A 31 -1.03 2.66 -13.50
C SER A 31 0.33 3.14 -14.00
N SER A 32 0.31 4.07 -14.95
CA SER A 32 1.52 4.78 -15.35
C SER A 32 1.98 5.76 -14.27
N ILE A 33 3.21 6.21 -14.36
CA ILE A 33 3.83 7.13 -13.39
C ILE A 33 3.03 8.43 -13.18
N LEU A 34 2.28 8.90 -14.18
CA LEU A 34 1.54 10.16 -14.13
C LEU A 34 0.03 10.04 -13.99
N SER A 35 -0.59 8.92 -14.41
CA SER A 35 -2.04 8.80 -14.55
C SER A 35 -2.83 9.07 -13.26
N ALA A 36 -2.35 8.54 -12.12
CA ALA A 36 -3.06 8.67 -10.85
C ALA A 36 -3.06 10.09 -10.27
N ILE A 37 -2.09 10.94 -10.66
CA ILE A 37 -2.02 12.34 -10.20
C ILE A 37 -3.05 13.18 -10.93
N GLY A 38 -3.17 13.02 -12.25
CA GLY A 38 -4.12 13.74 -13.06
C GLY A 38 -5.56 13.51 -12.60
N ASP A 39 -5.95 12.25 -12.46
CA ASP A 39 -7.31 11.87 -12.06
C ASP A 39 -7.67 12.39 -10.67
N LYS A 40 -6.75 12.26 -9.70
CA LYS A 40 -6.99 12.78 -8.35
C LYS A 40 -7.08 14.30 -8.32
N LEU A 41 -6.25 15.01 -9.07
CA LEU A 41 -6.30 16.48 -9.10
C LEU A 41 -7.58 17.01 -9.72
N MET A 42 -8.14 16.33 -10.74
CA MET A 42 -9.41 16.70 -11.36
C MET A 42 -10.60 16.60 -10.38
N THR A 43 -10.50 15.73 -9.38
CA THR A 43 -11.55 15.51 -8.37
C THR A 43 -11.40 16.37 -7.10
N ILE A 44 -10.23 17.01 -6.90
CA ILE A 44 -9.99 17.84 -5.70
C ILE A 44 -10.84 19.09 -5.72
N SER A 45 -11.60 19.29 -4.64
CA SER A 45 -12.29 20.55 -4.37
C SER A 45 -11.33 21.56 -3.73
N PRO A 46 -11.36 22.84 -4.11
CA PRO A 46 -10.47 23.87 -3.55
C PRO A 46 -10.61 24.10 -2.04
N VAL A 47 -11.75 23.73 -1.45
CA VAL A 47 -12.13 24.09 -0.08
C VAL A 47 -11.31 23.43 1.04
N GLY A 48 -10.57 22.36 0.76
CA GLY A 48 -9.85 21.60 1.78
C GLY A 48 -8.33 21.81 1.88
N TYR A 49 -7.71 22.51 0.92
CA TYR A 49 -6.24 22.50 0.75
C TYR A 49 -5.60 23.91 0.81
N SER A 50 -6.21 24.82 1.48
CA SER A 50 -5.89 26.26 1.43
C SER A 50 -4.50 26.69 1.89
N LYS A 51 -3.70 25.81 2.53
CA LYS A 51 -2.35 26.18 3.01
C LYS A 51 -1.23 25.78 2.07
N VAL A 52 -1.44 24.80 1.18
CA VAL A 52 -0.39 24.24 0.31
C VAL A 52 -0.72 24.43 -1.17
N LEU A 53 -2.02 24.39 -1.51
CA LEU A 53 -2.52 24.59 -2.89
C LEU A 53 -3.49 25.75 -2.90
N THR A 54 -3.10 26.84 -3.52
CA THR A 54 -4.02 27.96 -3.76
C THR A 54 -5.08 27.57 -4.80
N ALA A 55 -6.28 28.15 -4.71
CA ALA A 55 -7.35 27.92 -5.70
C ALA A 55 -6.88 28.23 -7.13
N GLU A 56 -6.03 29.25 -7.28
CA GLU A 56 -5.40 29.64 -8.54
C GLU A 56 -4.49 28.53 -9.10
N ASN A 57 -3.58 27.97 -8.28
CA ASN A 57 -2.70 26.89 -8.70
C ASN A 57 -3.47 25.62 -9.07
N ILE A 58 -4.59 25.34 -8.39
CA ILE A 58 -5.47 24.22 -8.74
C ILE A 58 -6.14 24.46 -10.09
N ALA A 59 -6.64 25.67 -10.34
CA ALA A 59 -7.28 26.03 -11.62
C ALA A 59 -6.28 25.91 -12.79
N ILE A 60 -5.08 26.46 -12.62
CA ILE A 60 -4.01 26.38 -13.62
C ILE A 60 -3.63 24.91 -13.89
N ALA A 61 -3.50 24.09 -12.87
CA ALA A 61 -3.16 22.69 -13.02
C ALA A 61 -4.27 21.89 -13.74
N LYS A 62 -5.55 22.17 -13.42
CA LYS A 62 -6.69 21.54 -14.10
C LYS A 62 -6.77 21.92 -15.57
N GLU A 63 -6.55 23.19 -15.88
CA GLU A 63 -6.50 23.67 -17.27
C GLU A 63 -5.39 22.98 -18.06
N PHE A 64 -4.20 22.87 -17.48
CA PHE A 64 -3.08 22.16 -18.10
C PHE A 64 -3.37 20.68 -18.32
N LEU A 65 -3.97 20.00 -17.34
CA LEU A 65 -4.35 18.57 -17.46
C LEU A 65 -5.34 18.32 -18.60
N ALA A 66 -6.20 19.29 -18.92
CA ALA A 66 -7.12 19.21 -20.04
C ALA A 66 -6.49 19.56 -21.39
N SER A 67 -5.26 20.08 -21.41
CA SER A 67 -4.59 20.59 -22.62
C SER A 67 -3.95 19.47 -23.47
N GLU A 68 -3.78 19.73 -24.77
CA GLU A 68 -3.02 18.87 -25.68
C GLU A 68 -1.54 18.78 -25.27
N ALA A 69 -0.98 19.84 -24.67
CA ALA A 69 0.38 19.84 -24.16
C ALA A 69 0.59 18.79 -23.03
N TYR A 70 -0.40 18.62 -22.16
CA TYR A 70 -0.35 17.54 -21.16
C TYR A 70 -0.45 16.16 -21.79
N LYS A 71 -1.31 15.99 -22.79
CA LYS A 71 -1.44 14.71 -23.51
C LYS A 71 -0.11 14.33 -24.16
N ALA A 72 0.56 15.28 -24.83
CA ALA A 72 1.87 15.07 -25.41
C ALA A 72 2.94 14.73 -24.35
N ALA A 73 2.95 15.44 -23.22
CA ALA A 73 3.86 15.12 -22.12
C ALA A 73 3.57 13.74 -21.53
N ALA A 74 2.29 13.36 -21.35
CA ALA A 74 1.88 12.08 -20.82
C ALA A 74 2.32 10.90 -21.71
N LEU A 75 2.41 11.08 -23.03
CA LEU A 75 2.94 10.07 -23.95
C LEU A 75 4.38 9.68 -23.58
N ASN A 76 5.24 10.65 -23.25
CA ASN A 76 6.62 10.40 -22.83
C ASN A 76 6.71 9.57 -21.56
N TYR A 77 5.66 9.57 -20.74
CA TYR A 77 5.54 8.77 -19.51
C TYR A 77 4.66 7.54 -19.69
N GLY A 78 4.42 7.11 -20.94
CA GLY A 78 3.79 5.85 -21.26
C GLY A 78 2.26 5.82 -21.13
N ALA A 79 1.58 6.92 -21.40
CA ALA A 79 0.10 6.94 -21.40
C ALA A 79 -0.50 5.90 -22.35
N GLU A 80 0.11 5.67 -23.52
CA GLU A 80 -0.32 4.66 -24.50
C GLU A 80 0.21 3.25 -24.20
N ALA A 81 1.13 3.12 -23.25
CA ALA A 81 1.67 1.83 -22.84
C ALA A 81 0.68 0.97 -22.05
N PHE A 82 -0.47 1.53 -21.71
CA PHE A 82 -1.51 0.86 -20.93
C PHE A 82 -2.81 0.76 -21.69
N LYS A 83 -3.42 -0.42 -21.60
CA LYS A 83 -4.76 -0.69 -22.14
C LYS A 83 -5.76 -0.75 -21.00
N GLN A 84 -6.87 -0.05 -21.15
CA GLN A 84 -7.98 -0.10 -20.22
C GLN A 84 -8.81 -1.37 -20.44
N ILE A 85 -8.98 -2.16 -19.39
CA ILE A 85 -9.81 -3.37 -19.37
C ILE A 85 -10.88 -3.18 -18.30
N GLN A 86 -12.13 -3.30 -18.70
CA GLN A 86 -13.26 -3.28 -17.78
C GLN A 86 -13.60 -4.72 -17.38
N LEU A 87 -13.49 -4.99 -16.08
CA LEU A 87 -13.92 -6.28 -15.51
C LEU A 87 -15.39 -6.18 -15.10
N ASN A 88 -16.19 -7.17 -15.47
CA ASN A 88 -17.60 -7.24 -15.12
C ASN A 88 -17.81 -8.28 -14.00
N PHE A 89 -17.93 -7.81 -12.76
CA PHE A 89 -18.31 -8.63 -11.61
C PHE A 89 -19.73 -8.25 -11.16
N LEU A 90 -20.74 -9.00 -11.58
CA LEU A 90 -22.15 -8.85 -11.15
C LEU A 90 -22.61 -7.36 -11.03
N ILE A 91 -22.28 -6.68 -9.93
CA ILE A 91 -22.70 -5.32 -9.61
C ILE A 91 -21.52 -4.32 -9.76
N ILE A 92 -20.28 -4.78 -9.63
CA ILE A 92 -19.08 -3.95 -9.63
C ILE A 92 -18.37 -4.10 -10.99
N ARG A 93 -18.07 -2.97 -11.62
CA ARG A 93 -17.37 -2.92 -12.91
C ARG A 93 -16.04 -2.15 -12.74
N PRO A 94 -15.05 -2.73 -12.05
CA PRO A 94 -13.78 -2.06 -11.92
C PRO A 94 -13.07 -1.99 -13.26
N THR A 95 -12.49 -0.83 -13.53
CA THR A 95 -11.63 -0.61 -14.68
C THR A 95 -10.19 -0.78 -14.26
N LEU A 96 -9.47 -1.67 -14.92
CA LEU A 96 -8.05 -1.91 -14.72
C LEU A 96 -7.28 -1.41 -15.93
N MET A 97 -6.18 -0.73 -15.70
CA MET A 97 -5.21 -0.40 -16.73
C MET A 97 -4.11 -1.44 -16.69
N LEU A 98 -3.90 -2.17 -17.78
CA LEU A 98 -2.84 -3.16 -17.88
C LEU A 98 -1.82 -2.75 -18.93
N PRO A 99 -0.52 -2.96 -18.67
CA PRO A 99 0.52 -2.68 -19.65
C PRO A 99 0.33 -3.56 -20.88
N THR A 100 0.51 -2.98 -22.05
CA THR A 100 0.30 -3.65 -23.34
C THR A 100 1.41 -4.66 -23.68
N SER A 101 2.56 -4.55 -23.03
CA SER A 101 3.68 -5.48 -23.15
C SER A 101 4.46 -5.62 -21.83
N PHE A 102 5.24 -6.70 -21.72
CA PHE A 102 6.09 -6.92 -20.56
C PHE A 102 7.21 -5.86 -20.44
N ALA A 103 7.70 -5.34 -21.55
CA ALA A 103 8.64 -4.22 -21.57
C ALA A 103 8.01 -2.95 -20.97
N ASN A 104 6.77 -2.65 -21.31
CA ASN A 104 6.04 -1.50 -20.80
C ASN A 104 5.78 -1.57 -19.30
N LEU A 105 5.63 -2.79 -18.75
CA LEU A 105 5.54 -3.01 -17.32
C LEU A 105 6.76 -2.44 -16.58
N PHE A 106 7.97 -2.76 -17.03
CA PHE A 106 9.20 -2.29 -16.38
C PHE A 106 9.54 -0.84 -16.72
N GLN A 107 9.16 -0.37 -17.90
CA GLN A 107 9.52 0.97 -18.36
C GLN A 107 8.57 2.05 -17.81
N TYR A 108 7.26 1.79 -17.76
CA TYR A 108 6.26 2.84 -17.51
C TYR A 108 5.37 2.61 -16.29
N ALA A 109 5.29 1.39 -15.75
CA ALA A 109 4.56 1.17 -14.51
C ALA A 109 5.29 1.81 -13.32
N ASN A 110 4.52 2.33 -12.36
CA ASN A 110 5.10 2.94 -11.18
C ASN A 110 5.74 1.92 -10.23
N GLY A 111 5.26 0.69 -10.21
CA GLY A 111 5.77 -0.37 -9.38
C GLY A 111 5.32 -1.76 -9.81
N LEU A 112 5.65 -2.77 -9.02
CA LEU A 112 5.43 -4.19 -9.29
C LEU A 112 4.40 -4.85 -8.37
N PHE A 113 3.66 -4.06 -7.59
CA PHE A 113 2.72 -4.54 -6.58
C PHE A 113 3.38 -5.32 -5.43
N ILE A 114 4.66 -5.09 -5.20
CA ILE A 114 5.45 -5.82 -4.21
C ILE A 114 5.09 -5.36 -2.79
N LEU A 115 4.97 -4.06 -2.54
CA LEU A 115 4.62 -3.54 -1.20
C LEU A 115 3.25 -4.04 -0.71
N PRO A 116 2.16 -4.01 -1.50
CA PRO A 116 0.90 -4.60 -1.09
C PRO A 116 1.00 -6.09 -0.74
N LEU A 117 1.77 -6.88 -1.51
CA LEU A 117 2.00 -8.30 -1.21
C LEU A 117 2.80 -8.48 0.08
N PHE A 118 3.86 -7.71 0.30
CA PHE A 118 4.61 -7.76 1.56
C PHE A 118 3.76 -7.35 2.76
N ALA A 119 2.89 -6.35 2.60
CA ALA A 119 1.96 -5.97 3.64
C ALA A 119 1.04 -7.14 4.03
N ALA A 120 0.49 -7.87 3.06
CA ALA A 120 -0.33 -9.05 3.32
C ALA A 120 0.46 -10.16 4.01
N LEU A 121 1.65 -10.49 3.49
CA LEU A 121 2.51 -11.53 4.06
C LEU A 121 2.91 -11.22 5.50
N SER A 122 3.22 -9.96 5.80
CA SER A 122 3.54 -9.54 7.18
C SER A 122 2.36 -9.74 8.12
N GLN A 123 1.13 -9.51 7.69
CA GLN A 123 -0.08 -9.74 8.49
C GLN A 123 -0.33 -11.24 8.71
N VAL A 124 -0.14 -12.07 7.69
CA VAL A 124 -0.25 -13.54 7.82
C VAL A 124 0.80 -14.07 8.81
N PHE A 125 2.05 -13.58 8.68
CA PHE A 125 3.11 -13.97 9.59
C PHE A 125 2.84 -13.55 11.02
N MET A 126 2.40 -12.30 11.25
CA MET A 126 2.02 -11.80 12.56
C MET A 126 0.91 -12.64 13.20
N SER A 127 -0.13 -12.97 12.42
CA SER A 127 -1.21 -13.87 12.87
C SER A 127 -0.69 -15.24 13.28
N SER A 128 0.27 -15.80 12.54
CA SER A 128 0.87 -17.10 12.85
C SER A 128 1.70 -17.05 14.15
N VAL A 129 2.49 -15.99 14.35
CA VAL A 129 3.28 -15.81 15.57
C VAL A 129 2.39 -15.63 16.79
N MET A 130 1.31 -14.87 16.69
CA MET A 130 0.36 -14.67 17.78
C MET A 130 -0.42 -15.94 18.14
N ASN A 131 -0.82 -16.72 17.13
CA ASN A 131 -1.58 -17.96 17.36
C ASN A 131 -0.69 -19.12 17.85
N GLY A 132 0.59 -19.15 17.49
CA GLY A 132 1.54 -20.18 17.93
C GLY A 132 1.71 -20.25 19.44
N ASN A 133 1.51 -19.14 20.16
CA ASN A 133 1.63 -19.09 21.61
C ASN A 133 0.33 -19.38 22.36
N GLN A 134 -0.81 -19.52 21.65
CA GLN A 134 -2.10 -19.84 22.29
C GLN A 134 -2.38 -21.35 22.39
N VAL A 135 -1.40 -22.22 22.15
CA VAL A 135 -1.57 -23.70 22.24
C VAL A 135 -1.64 -24.22 23.69
N LYS A 136 -1.76 -23.38 24.70
CA LYS A 136 -1.99 -23.85 26.08
C LYS A 136 -3.40 -23.48 26.57
N LYS A 137 -4.24 -24.52 26.57
CA LYS A 137 -5.56 -24.72 27.18
C LYS A 137 -6.77 -24.06 26.52
N PRO A 138 -7.71 -24.86 25.98
CA PRO A 138 -9.09 -24.45 25.94
C PRO A 138 -9.66 -24.57 27.36
N GLU A 139 -9.72 -23.50 28.12
CA GLU A 139 -10.62 -23.44 29.25
C GLU A 139 -12.05 -23.40 28.70
N ALA A 140 -12.83 -24.41 29.09
CA ALA A 140 -14.24 -24.50 28.76
C ALA A 140 -14.96 -23.28 29.36
N GLY A 141 -15.32 -22.31 28.52
CA GLY A 141 -16.01 -21.08 28.93
C GLY A 141 -15.58 -19.82 28.19
N ASP A 142 -14.54 -19.87 27.38
CA ASP A 142 -14.08 -18.69 26.67
C ASP A 142 -14.98 -18.43 25.45
N THR A 143 -15.87 -17.45 25.58
CA THR A 143 -16.56 -16.81 24.47
C THR A 143 -15.53 -16.57 23.39
N GLN A 144 -15.71 -17.21 22.23
CA GLN A 144 -14.85 -17.17 21.05
C GLN A 144 -14.29 -15.76 20.85
N ASN A 145 -12.99 -15.62 21.11
CA ASN A 145 -12.30 -14.35 20.90
C ASN A 145 -12.56 -13.93 19.45
N PRO A 146 -13.33 -12.87 19.18
CA PRO A 146 -13.75 -12.53 17.80
C PRO A 146 -12.57 -12.32 16.86
N MET A 147 -11.38 -12.03 17.42
CA MET A 147 -10.14 -11.94 16.65
C MET A 147 -9.62 -13.30 16.15
N ASN A 148 -10.09 -14.40 16.67
CA ASN A 148 -9.65 -15.76 16.30
C ASN A 148 -10.58 -16.40 15.23
N SER A 149 -11.61 -15.67 14.77
CA SER A 149 -12.48 -16.13 13.71
C SER A 149 -11.70 -16.25 12.40
N ALA A 150 -12.05 -17.25 11.57
CA ALA A 150 -11.47 -17.42 10.24
C ALA A 150 -11.62 -16.14 9.38
N PHE A 151 -12.69 -15.39 9.60
CA PHE A 151 -12.92 -14.09 8.97
C PHE A 151 -11.81 -13.09 9.30
N MET A 152 -11.46 -12.90 10.58
CA MET A 152 -10.42 -11.95 10.99
C MET A 152 -9.02 -12.32 10.48
N LYS A 153 -8.71 -13.62 10.38
CA LYS A 153 -7.43 -14.10 9.83
C LYS A 153 -7.21 -13.69 8.38
N TRP A 154 -8.28 -13.61 7.60
CA TRP A 154 -8.19 -13.23 6.18
C TRP A 154 -8.50 -11.75 5.95
N PHE A 155 -9.33 -11.14 6.81
CA PHE A 155 -9.72 -9.75 6.69
C PHE A 155 -8.50 -8.81 6.74
N PHE A 156 -7.64 -8.94 7.74
CA PHE A 156 -6.48 -8.05 7.89
C PHE A 156 -5.46 -8.15 6.74
N PRO A 157 -5.05 -9.33 6.26
CA PRO A 157 -4.19 -9.41 5.08
C PRO A 157 -4.82 -8.79 3.83
N LEU A 158 -6.08 -9.09 3.54
CA LEU A 158 -6.80 -8.53 2.40
C LEU A 158 -6.98 -7.02 2.50
N PHE A 159 -7.31 -6.52 3.69
CA PHE A 159 -7.41 -5.09 3.98
C PHE A 159 -6.06 -4.38 3.79
N SER A 160 -4.96 -5.00 4.22
CA SER A 160 -3.61 -4.47 4.03
C SER A 160 -3.23 -4.39 2.55
N VAL A 161 -3.57 -5.41 1.75
CA VAL A 161 -3.39 -5.33 0.28
C VAL A 161 -4.18 -4.16 -0.28
N TRP A 162 -5.46 -4.07 0.06
CA TRP A 162 -6.34 -3.03 -0.47
C TRP A 162 -5.86 -1.62 -0.11
N ILE A 163 -5.48 -1.40 1.14
CA ILE A 163 -5.04 -0.07 1.59
C ILE A 163 -3.69 0.31 0.95
N CYS A 164 -2.73 -0.61 0.89
CA CYS A 164 -1.42 -0.37 0.28
C CYS A 164 -1.52 -0.21 -1.25
N ALA A 165 -2.43 -0.93 -1.92
CA ALA A 165 -2.68 -0.80 -3.34
C ALA A 165 -3.38 0.52 -3.72
N SER A 166 -4.19 1.08 -2.81
CA SER A 166 -4.94 2.33 -3.03
C SER A 166 -4.18 3.57 -2.58
N SER A 167 -3.20 3.40 -1.70
CA SER A 167 -2.40 4.50 -1.13
C SER A 167 -1.13 4.72 -1.94
N ASN A 168 -0.47 5.86 -1.72
CA ASN A 168 0.85 6.09 -2.29
C ASN A 168 1.90 5.13 -1.71
N ALA A 169 2.98 4.91 -2.45
CA ALA A 169 4.03 3.99 -2.04
C ALA A 169 4.74 4.44 -0.76
N ALA A 170 4.87 5.74 -0.50
CA ALA A 170 5.45 6.24 0.74
C ALA A 170 4.65 5.77 1.96
N PHE A 171 3.32 5.79 1.90
CA PHE A 171 2.47 5.23 2.94
C PHE A 171 2.65 3.71 3.07
N SER A 172 2.72 2.99 1.96
CA SER A 172 2.91 1.53 1.96
C SER A 172 4.25 1.13 2.55
N ILE A 173 5.33 1.90 2.29
CA ILE A 173 6.65 1.72 2.91
C ILE A 173 6.56 1.92 4.43
N TYR A 174 5.90 3.00 4.87
CA TYR A 174 5.67 3.25 6.29
C TYR A 174 4.87 2.10 6.94
N TRP A 175 3.77 1.68 6.33
CA TRP A 175 2.94 0.57 6.80
C TRP A 175 3.74 -0.73 6.95
N MET A 176 4.55 -1.05 5.94
CA MET A 176 5.43 -2.22 5.98
C MET A 176 6.47 -2.11 7.10
N ALA A 177 7.11 -0.95 7.27
CA ALA A 177 8.09 -0.74 8.33
C ALA A 177 7.49 -0.94 9.73
N VAL A 178 6.30 -0.41 9.99
CA VAL A 178 5.57 -0.59 11.25
C VAL A 178 5.26 -2.08 11.48
N ASN A 179 4.82 -2.81 10.46
CA ASN A 179 4.55 -4.25 10.56
C ASN A 179 5.82 -5.05 10.90
N VAL A 180 6.94 -4.75 10.24
CA VAL A 180 8.23 -5.41 10.51
C VAL A 180 8.68 -5.16 11.95
N ILE A 181 8.63 -3.91 12.41
CA ILE A 181 8.98 -3.55 13.80
C ILE A 181 8.09 -4.29 14.78
N SER A 182 6.78 -4.34 14.55
CA SER A 182 5.82 -5.04 15.40
C SER A 182 6.10 -6.56 15.46
N ILE A 183 6.46 -7.17 14.35
CA ILE A 183 6.86 -8.60 14.30
C ILE A 183 8.11 -8.82 15.15
N VAL A 184 9.14 -8.00 14.96
CA VAL A 184 10.39 -8.12 15.71
C VAL A 184 10.13 -7.96 17.23
N GLN A 185 9.35 -6.96 17.63
CA GLN A 185 8.97 -6.76 19.01
C GLN A 185 8.23 -7.97 19.58
N THR A 186 7.26 -8.51 18.84
CA THR A 186 6.46 -9.67 19.28
C THR A 186 7.36 -10.90 19.46
N VAL A 187 8.25 -11.18 18.52
CA VAL A 187 9.18 -12.32 18.60
C VAL A 187 10.13 -12.19 19.81
N ILE A 188 10.65 -10.98 20.06
CA ILE A 188 11.54 -10.72 21.20
C ILE A 188 10.79 -10.92 22.51
N LEU A 189 9.59 -10.34 22.65
CA LEU A 189 8.77 -10.44 23.85
C LEU A 189 8.36 -11.90 24.12
N ASN A 190 7.94 -12.64 23.11
CA ASN A 190 7.58 -14.05 23.25
C ASN A 190 8.76 -14.86 23.78
N LYS A 191 9.96 -14.73 23.19
CA LYS A 191 11.15 -15.41 23.69
C LYS A 191 11.52 -15.01 25.13
N TYR A 192 11.32 -13.75 25.48
CA TYR A 192 11.58 -13.27 26.84
C TYR A 192 10.63 -13.94 27.84
N PHE A 193 9.32 -13.97 27.54
CA PHE A 193 8.34 -14.58 28.44
C PHE A 193 8.50 -16.09 28.53
N GLU A 194 8.76 -16.80 27.43
CA GLU A 194 9.05 -18.24 27.45
C GLU A 194 10.23 -18.59 28.34
N ARG A 195 11.31 -17.81 28.28
CA ARG A 195 12.47 -18.01 29.20
C ARG A 195 12.11 -17.75 30.65
N LYS A 196 11.34 -16.72 30.93
CA LYS A 196 10.90 -16.38 32.28
C LYS A 196 10.01 -17.44 32.87
N ASP A 197 9.09 -17.99 32.10
CA ASP A 197 8.17 -19.05 32.53
C ASP A 197 8.94 -20.37 32.78
N ALA A 198 9.88 -20.72 31.90
CA ALA A 198 10.75 -21.88 32.09
C ALA A 198 11.59 -21.79 33.36
N LEU A 199 12.12 -20.60 33.69
CA LEU A 199 12.85 -20.38 34.97
C LEU A 199 11.94 -20.49 36.20
N ARG A 200 10.70 -20.06 36.12
CA ARG A 200 9.72 -20.22 37.21
C ARG A 200 9.37 -21.68 37.45
N GLU A 201 9.08 -22.42 36.35
CA GLU A 201 8.80 -23.87 36.48
C GLU A 201 9.98 -24.62 37.10
N GLN A 202 11.23 -24.27 36.71
CA GLN A 202 12.41 -24.87 37.33
C GLN A 202 12.52 -24.55 38.83
N ALA A 203 12.24 -23.31 39.25
CA ALA A 203 12.28 -22.90 40.62
C ALA A 203 11.19 -23.59 41.45
N GLU A 204 9.98 -23.74 40.94
CA GLU A 204 8.89 -24.46 41.60
C GLU A 204 9.16 -25.96 41.75
N ASN A 205 9.75 -26.58 40.72
CA ASN A 205 10.13 -28.00 40.78
C ASN A 205 11.30 -28.27 41.74
N ALA A 206 12.19 -27.28 41.95
CA ALA A 206 13.29 -27.41 42.94
C ALA A 206 12.83 -27.25 44.40
N GLN A 207 11.62 -26.71 44.63
CA GLN A 207 11.04 -26.54 45.97
C GLN A 207 10.11 -27.71 46.39
N ARG A 208 9.80 -28.62 45.49
CA ARG A 208 9.05 -29.86 45.72
C ARG A 208 9.98 -31.02 46.01
#